data_9070c48b57ccd9201f7d546f74461420
#
_entry.id   9070c48b57ccd9201f7d546f74461420
#
_cell.length_a   1.000
_cell.length_b   1.000
_cell.length_c   1.000
_cell.angle_alpha   90.00
_cell.angle_beta   90.00
_cell.angle_gamma   90.00
#
_symmetry.space_group_name_H-M   'P 1'
#
loop_
_entity.id
_entity.type
_entity.pdbx_description
1 polymer ?
#
loop_
_entity_poly.entity_id
_entity_poly.type
_entity_poly.pdbx_seq_one_letter_code
_entity_poly.pdbx_strand_id
1 'polypeptide(L)'
;MKPHEIERRQPQADRVEIVLSLDPALFWFRGHFAVQPLLPGVAQIDWAMHYATRLLAPGWRFHDIQNVKFQSPLLPGAIVTLTLTWQEVHQTLTFSYQRHDGETRHTASSGKIRLCR
;
A
#
# COMPACT_ATOMS: atom_id res chain seq x y z
N MET A 1 1.15 -4.14 -12.69
CA MET A 1 2.39 -4.73 -12.17
C MET A 1 2.44 -4.56 -10.66
N LYS A 2 2.77 -5.62 -9.95
CA LYS A 2 2.78 -5.65 -8.48
C LYS A 2 4.20 -5.69 -7.96
N PRO A 3 4.44 -5.23 -6.73
CA PRO A 3 5.77 -5.30 -6.14
C PRO A 3 6.12 -6.74 -5.76
N HIS A 4 7.39 -6.97 -5.46
CA HIS A 4 7.83 -8.27 -4.95
C HIS A 4 7.45 -8.39 -3.47
N GLU A 5 6.64 -9.38 -3.15
CA GLU A 5 6.23 -9.65 -1.78
C GLU A 5 7.32 -10.49 -1.08
N ILE A 6 7.89 -9.94 -0.01
CA ILE A 6 8.94 -10.62 0.76
C ILE A 6 8.33 -11.45 1.88
N GLU A 7 7.36 -10.89 2.59
CA GLU A 7 6.79 -11.52 3.77
C GLU A 7 5.35 -11.06 3.94
N ARG A 8 4.51 -11.92 4.50
CA ARG A 8 3.12 -11.60 4.80
C ARG A 8 2.77 -12.15 6.17
N ARG A 9 2.14 -11.31 6.99
CA ARG A 9 1.62 -11.72 8.29
C ARG A 9 0.20 -11.23 8.44
N GLN A 10 -0.63 -12.02 9.10
CA GLN A 10 -2.01 -11.65 9.41
C GLN A 10 -2.24 -11.79 10.91
N PRO A 11 -1.83 -10.75 11.69
CA PRO A 11 -1.93 -10.83 13.15
C PRO A 11 -3.37 -10.94 13.66
N GLN A 12 -4.33 -10.45 12.88
CA GLN A 12 -5.75 -10.52 13.21
C GLN A 12 -6.54 -10.81 11.94
N ALA A 13 -7.79 -11.27 12.10
CA ALA A 13 -8.62 -11.59 10.93
C ALA A 13 -8.88 -10.38 10.04
N ASP A 14 -8.90 -9.19 10.61
CA ASP A 14 -9.18 -7.94 9.90
C ASP A 14 -7.93 -7.11 9.58
N ARG A 15 -6.73 -7.66 9.84
CA ARG A 15 -5.49 -6.91 9.66
C ARG A 15 -4.42 -7.78 9.02
N VAL A 16 -3.76 -7.24 8.01
CA VAL A 16 -2.64 -7.91 7.33
C VAL A 16 -1.47 -6.94 7.20
N GLU A 17 -0.26 -7.47 7.31
CA GLU A 17 0.97 -6.74 7.11
C GLU A 17 1.78 -7.44 6.02
N ILE A 18 2.18 -6.70 5.00
CA ILE A 18 2.89 -7.24 3.84
C ILE A 18 4.18 -6.45 3.65
N VAL A 19 5.30 -7.15 3.65
CA VAL A 19 6.60 -6.53 3.37
C VAL A 19 6.87 -6.66 1.88
N LEU A 20 7.13 -5.53 1.24
CA LEU A 20 7.28 -5.43 -0.21
C LEU A 20 8.64 -4.84 -0.56
N SER A 21 9.24 -5.36 -1.63
CA SER A 21 10.44 -4.80 -2.23
C SER A 21 10.04 -4.03 -3.49
N LEU A 22 10.47 -2.79 -3.58
CA LEU A 22 10.16 -1.93 -4.73
C LEU A 22 11.28 -2.06 -5.76
N ASP A 23 11.16 -3.09 -6.61
CA ASP A 23 12.15 -3.36 -7.65
C ASP A 23 12.31 -2.12 -8.55
N PRO A 24 13.55 -1.64 -8.80
CA PRO A 24 13.77 -0.52 -9.70
C PRO A 24 13.23 -0.74 -11.12
N ALA A 25 13.03 -2.00 -11.53
CA ALA A 25 12.48 -2.31 -12.85
C ALA A 25 10.96 -2.19 -12.93
N LEU A 26 10.27 -1.89 -11.81
CA LEU A 26 8.82 -1.71 -11.82
C LEU A 26 8.41 -0.64 -12.82
N PHE A 27 7.31 -0.91 -13.54
CA PHE A 27 6.78 0.01 -14.54
C PHE A 27 6.60 1.44 -13.99
N TRP A 28 6.16 1.56 -12.72
CA TRP A 28 5.87 2.84 -12.10
C TRP A 28 7.10 3.75 -11.95
N PHE A 29 8.32 3.18 -12.05
CA PHE A 29 9.56 3.94 -11.95
C PHE A 29 10.10 4.37 -13.30
N ARG A 30 9.39 4.08 -14.38
CA ARG A 30 9.82 4.41 -15.75
C ARG A 30 9.13 5.68 -16.24
N GLY A 31 9.69 6.30 -17.27
CA GLY A 31 9.05 7.36 -18.02
C GLY A 31 9.19 8.73 -17.37
N HIS A 32 8.08 9.31 -16.99
CA HIS A 32 8.00 10.75 -16.70
C HIS A 32 8.86 11.23 -15.53
N PHE A 33 9.28 10.35 -14.65
CA PHE A 33 10.06 10.70 -13.47
C PHE A 33 11.50 10.24 -13.59
N ALA A 34 12.08 10.36 -14.80
CA ALA A 34 13.41 9.84 -15.09
C ALA A 34 14.51 10.44 -14.21
N VAL A 35 14.35 11.70 -13.78
CA VAL A 35 15.34 12.37 -12.93
C VAL A 35 15.24 11.89 -11.48
N GLN A 36 14.02 11.71 -10.99
CA GLN A 36 13.78 11.25 -9.61
C GLN A 36 12.58 10.30 -9.64
N PRO A 37 12.80 9.02 -9.97
CA PRO A 37 11.69 8.05 -10.00
C PRO A 37 11.10 7.89 -8.60
N LEU A 38 9.77 7.83 -8.55
CA LEU A 38 9.06 7.56 -7.29
C LEU A 38 7.79 6.78 -7.59
N LEU A 39 7.29 6.07 -6.59
CA LEU A 39 6.06 5.31 -6.73
C LEU A 39 4.86 6.26 -6.60
N PRO A 40 4.05 6.41 -7.67
CA PRO A 40 2.91 7.33 -7.61
C PRO A 40 1.89 6.92 -6.56
N GLY A 41 1.15 7.91 -6.05
CA GLY A 41 0.08 7.65 -5.09
C GLY A 41 -0.99 6.72 -5.64
N VAL A 42 -1.32 6.83 -6.93
CA VAL A 42 -2.32 5.96 -7.54
C VAL A 42 -1.89 4.49 -7.49
N ALA A 43 -0.59 4.21 -7.64
CA ALA A 43 -0.08 2.85 -7.54
C ALA A 43 -0.16 2.33 -6.10
N GLN A 44 0.11 3.19 -5.12
CA GLN A 44 0.02 2.81 -3.72
C GLN A 44 -1.40 2.44 -3.34
N ILE A 45 -2.39 3.17 -3.83
CA ILE A 45 -3.79 2.88 -3.60
C ILE A 45 -4.21 1.60 -4.33
N ASP A 46 -3.77 1.43 -5.57
CA ASP A 46 -4.07 0.23 -6.35
C ASP A 46 -3.55 -1.04 -5.65
N TRP A 47 -2.33 -1.00 -5.15
CA TRP A 47 -1.77 -2.15 -4.43
C TRP A 47 -2.52 -2.41 -3.11
N ALA A 48 -2.87 -1.36 -2.38
CA ALA A 48 -3.67 -1.51 -1.16
C ALA A 48 -4.99 -2.22 -1.47
N MET A 49 -5.69 -1.81 -2.53
CA MET A 49 -6.93 -2.45 -2.95
C MET A 49 -6.72 -3.89 -3.40
N HIS A 50 -5.65 -4.13 -4.15
CA HIS A 50 -5.34 -5.48 -4.63
C HIS A 50 -5.21 -6.48 -3.48
N TYR A 51 -4.40 -6.13 -2.47
CA TYR A 51 -4.20 -7.02 -1.33
C TYR A 51 -5.42 -7.07 -0.43
N ALA A 52 -6.10 -5.96 -0.23
CA ALA A 52 -7.29 -5.92 0.64
C ALA A 52 -8.41 -6.80 0.10
N THR A 53 -8.70 -6.73 -1.20
CA THR A 53 -9.79 -7.51 -1.77
C THR A 53 -9.47 -8.99 -1.88
N ARG A 54 -8.20 -9.35 -1.82
CA ARG A 54 -7.79 -10.77 -1.81
C ARG A 54 -7.73 -11.35 -0.40
N LEU A 55 -7.34 -10.55 0.59
CA LEU A 55 -6.98 -11.06 1.91
C LEU A 55 -7.97 -10.70 3.02
N LEU A 56 -8.69 -9.59 2.88
CA LEU A 56 -9.54 -9.06 3.95
C LEU A 56 -10.99 -8.86 3.54
N ALA A 57 -11.22 -8.41 2.32
CA ALA A 57 -12.55 -7.95 1.90
C ALA A 57 -12.92 -8.52 0.52
N PRO A 58 -13.01 -9.86 0.38
CA PRO A 58 -13.38 -10.45 -0.91
C PRO A 58 -14.78 -10.01 -1.32
N GLY A 59 -14.94 -9.64 -2.61
CA GLY A 59 -16.21 -9.19 -3.13
C GLY A 59 -16.49 -7.70 -2.94
N TRP A 60 -15.66 -7.01 -2.19
CA TRP A 60 -15.77 -5.56 -2.04
C TRP A 60 -15.01 -4.84 -3.15
N ARG A 61 -15.41 -3.60 -3.41
CA ARG A 61 -14.84 -2.79 -4.49
C ARG A 61 -14.56 -1.38 -3.97
N PHE A 62 -13.64 -0.69 -4.64
CA PHE A 62 -13.35 0.70 -4.34
C PHE A 62 -14.61 1.56 -4.55
N HIS A 63 -14.87 2.43 -3.60
CA HIS A 63 -15.93 3.44 -3.72
C HIS A 63 -15.33 4.83 -3.83
N ASP A 64 -14.66 5.30 -2.77
CA ASP A 64 -13.99 6.60 -2.80
C ASP A 64 -12.88 6.66 -1.74
N ILE A 65 -12.03 7.66 -1.88
CA ILE A 65 -10.99 7.97 -0.92
C ILE A 65 -11.57 8.94 0.11
N GLN A 66 -11.51 8.58 1.39
CA GLN A 66 -11.94 9.47 2.46
C GLN A 66 -10.86 10.46 2.84
N ASN A 67 -9.64 9.97 3.06
CA ASN A 67 -8.49 10.82 3.21
C ASN A 67 -7.24 10.04 2.85
N VAL A 68 -6.23 10.71 2.36
CA VAL A 68 -4.92 10.14 2.05
C VAL A 68 -3.88 11.20 2.29
N LYS A 69 -2.80 10.81 2.96
CA LYS A 69 -1.67 11.69 3.23
C LYS A 69 -0.41 11.04 2.68
N PHE A 70 0.28 11.74 1.79
CA PHE A 70 1.57 11.31 1.26
C PHE A 70 2.65 12.17 1.92
N GLN A 71 3.42 11.57 2.83
CA GLN A 71 4.38 12.30 3.66
C GLN A 71 5.80 12.25 3.12
N SER A 72 6.19 11.13 2.52
CA SER A 72 7.50 11.02 1.88
C SER A 72 7.43 10.08 0.68
N PRO A 73 8.29 10.28 -0.32
CA PRO A 73 8.25 9.47 -1.52
C PRO A 73 8.75 8.04 -1.25
N LEU A 74 8.21 7.09 -2.00
CA LEU A 74 8.72 5.72 -2.05
C LEU A 74 9.55 5.59 -3.31
N LEU A 75 10.83 5.27 -3.13
CA LEU A 75 11.82 5.27 -4.18
C LEU A 75 12.18 3.86 -4.62
N PRO A 76 12.77 3.72 -5.83
CA PRO A 76 13.23 2.42 -6.29
C PRO A 76 14.20 1.79 -5.30
N GLY A 77 14.08 0.50 -5.07
CA GLY A 77 14.94 -0.24 -4.16
C GLY A 77 14.50 -0.23 -2.70
N ALA A 78 13.48 0.55 -2.36
CA ALA A 78 13.01 0.62 -0.98
C ALA A 78 12.33 -0.68 -0.54
N ILE A 79 12.44 -0.98 0.75
CA ILE A 79 11.65 -2.02 1.41
C ILE A 79 10.58 -1.32 2.22
N VAL A 80 9.36 -1.74 2.06
CA VAL A 80 8.22 -1.11 2.75
C VAL A 80 7.32 -2.16 3.37
N THR A 81 6.62 -1.78 4.45
CA THR A 81 5.54 -2.59 5.01
C THR A 81 4.22 -1.90 4.72
N LEU A 82 3.36 -2.61 4.01
CA LEU A 82 1.98 -2.19 3.79
C LEU A 82 1.12 -2.83 4.87
N THR A 83 0.48 -2.01 5.68
CA THR A 83 -0.45 -2.48 6.71
C THR A 83 -1.86 -2.13 6.26
N LEU A 84 -2.74 -3.12 6.29
CA LEU A 84 -4.14 -2.98 5.90
C LEU A 84 -5.02 -3.41 7.06
N THR A 85 -6.02 -2.60 7.40
CA THR A 85 -7.02 -2.93 8.41
C THR A 85 -8.39 -2.71 7.78
N TRP A 86 -9.23 -3.74 7.89
CA TRP A 86 -10.58 -3.72 7.31
C TRP A 86 -11.61 -3.62 8.42
N GLN A 87 -12.46 -2.61 8.35
CA GLN A 87 -13.58 -2.43 9.28
C GLN A 87 -14.88 -2.54 8.48
N GLU A 88 -15.42 -3.74 8.41
CA GLU A 88 -16.59 -4.02 7.57
C GLU A 88 -17.80 -3.21 7.99
N VAL A 89 -18.03 -3.02 9.31
CA VAL A 89 -19.15 -2.25 9.81
C VAL A 89 -19.13 -0.83 9.28
N HIS A 90 -17.95 -0.25 9.15
CA HIS A 90 -17.79 1.12 8.63
C HIS A 90 -17.46 1.15 7.13
N GLN A 91 -17.35 -0.02 6.51
CA GLN A 91 -17.01 -0.15 5.08
C GLN A 91 -15.71 0.59 4.76
N THR A 92 -14.78 0.60 5.72
CA THR A 92 -13.55 1.41 5.64
C THR A 92 -12.32 0.52 5.66
N LEU A 93 -11.46 0.72 4.66
CA LEU A 93 -10.13 0.14 4.61
C LEU A 93 -9.12 1.21 5.00
N THR A 94 -8.34 0.94 6.05
CA THR A 94 -7.25 1.81 6.45
C THR A 94 -5.94 1.21 5.95
N PHE A 95 -5.08 2.03 5.36
CA PHE A 95 -3.78 1.55 4.88
C PHE A 95 -2.67 2.47 5.38
N SER A 96 -1.47 1.90 5.49
CA SER A 96 -0.25 2.68 5.68
C SER A 96 0.91 1.98 5.01
N TYR A 97 1.81 2.77 4.43
CA TYR A 97 3.09 2.32 3.90
C TYR A 97 4.18 2.86 4.80
N GLN A 98 4.98 1.96 5.36
CA GLN A 98 6.13 2.34 6.19
C GLN A 98 7.41 1.92 5.48
N ARG A 99 8.29 2.89 5.22
CA ARG A 99 9.59 2.63 4.63
C ARG A 99 10.54 2.13 5.70
N HIS A 100 11.27 1.06 5.41
CA HIS A 100 12.29 0.54 6.30
C HIS A 100 13.59 1.32 6.09
N ASP A 101 14.19 1.76 7.18
CA ASP A 101 15.44 2.50 7.18
C ASP A 101 16.31 1.92 8.28
N GLY A 102 17.01 0.82 7.97
CA GLY A 102 17.70 0.04 8.96
C GLY A 102 16.70 -0.58 9.93
N GLU A 103 16.87 -0.32 11.21
CA GLU A 103 15.96 -0.82 12.25
C GLU A 103 14.77 0.11 12.48
N THR A 104 14.78 1.30 11.88
CA THR A 104 13.68 2.25 12.04
C THR A 104 12.71 2.14 10.88
N ARG A 105 11.49 2.63 11.10
CA ARG A 105 10.45 2.69 10.06
C ARG A 105 9.85 4.08 10.06
N HIS A 106 9.59 4.58 8.85
CA HIS A 106 9.00 5.89 8.65
C HIS A 106 7.75 5.76 7.81
N THR A 107 6.65 6.34 8.28
CA THR A 107 5.41 6.33 7.50
C THR A 107 5.59 7.20 6.26
N ALA A 108 5.48 6.57 5.10
CA ALA A 108 5.55 7.27 3.82
C ALA A 108 4.20 7.76 3.37
N SER A 109 3.15 6.97 3.60
CA SER A 109 1.79 7.37 3.28
C SER A 109 0.81 6.62 4.17
N SER A 110 -0.40 7.17 4.29
CA SER A 110 -1.48 6.52 5.02
C SER A 110 -2.81 7.09 4.55
N GLY A 111 -3.88 6.35 4.79
CA GLY A 111 -5.18 6.85 4.42
C GLY A 111 -6.31 5.89 4.72
N LYS A 112 -7.51 6.35 4.38
CA LYS A 112 -8.74 5.59 4.52
C LYS A 112 -9.48 5.59 3.20
N ILE A 113 -9.92 4.41 2.80
CA ILE A 113 -10.65 4.19 1.55
C ILE A 113 -12.00 3.58 1.91
N ARG A 114 -13.07 4.14 1.36
CA ARG A 114 -14.39 3.54 1.49
C ARG A 114 -14.57 2.50 0.41
N LEU A 115 -15.08 1.32 0.81
CA LEU A 115 -15.39 0.26 -0.13
C LEU A 115 -16.91 0.07 -0.22
N CYS A 116 -17.35 -0.60 -1.29
CA CYS A 116 -18.76 -0.95 -1.50
C CYS A 116 -18.85 -2.34 -2.11
N ARG A 117 -20.03 -2.89 -2.13
CA ARG A 117 -20.30 -4.16 -2.80
C ARG A 117 -20.96 -3.97 -4.14
#